data_ab8a0a04af67f33186a49c2df11971e4
#
_entry.id   ab8a0a04af67f33186a49c2df11971e4
#
_cell.length_a   1.000
_cell.length_b   1.000
_cell.length_c   1.000
_cell.angle_alpha   90.00
_cell.angle_beta   90.00
_cell.angle_gamma   90.00
#
_symmetry.space_group_name_H-M   'P 1'
#
loop_
_entity.id
_entity.type
_entity.pdbx_description
1 polymer ?
#
loop_
_entity_poly.entity_id
_entity_poly.type
_entity_poly.pdbx_seq_one_letter_code
_entity_poly.pdbx_strand_id
1 'polypeptide(L)'
;MEVDEETAPQTHSIQARFVSDVGEEAGPPLDLPINVTKEQLELILNALLKNEEQKPYLFFISDEEVRDTVQQSIGAKQLDIENVLDILYQPQAVFRVRPVTRCTSSMPGHAEAVVSLAFSPNSLHLASGSGDTTLRLWDLTTETPQFTCTGHKNWVLCVAWSPDSLKVASADKTGEIRVWCPNSGKLLGRPLVGHKKWISCLSWEPYHKNPECRFLASAGNDHDVRIWDVVLGTCIKVIAGHTAPVTAVRWGGAGLLYTSSRDRTIKMWRAEDGVLCKTFTGHAHWVNNLALNTDYVLRTGPFHPVMEKSKIYSVSDMNELQHSALERYEKVCPDAIESFVSCSDDFTLYLWKSNQKQFITRMTGHQNVVNDVKYSPDVKYVASASFDKSVRLWRASDGAFICAFRGHVQAVYTVAWSADSRLIVSGSKDSTLKVWSVKEKKLAQELPGHADEVFGVDWAPDGSRVGSGGKDKVLKLWSY
;
A
#
# COMPACT_ATOMS: atom_id res chain seq x y z
N MET A 1 16.00 -40.06 48.54
CA MET A 1 16.02 -39.30 47.31
C MET A 1 14.75 -39.65 46.55
N GLU A 2 13.69 -38.93 46.87
CA GLU A 2 12.45 -39.03 46.14
C GLU A 2 12.60 -38.15 44.90
N VAL A 3 12.32 -38.73 43.77
CA VAL A 3 12.30 -38.04 42.49
C VAL A 3 10.91 -37.50 42.33
N ASP A 4 10.77 -36.18 42.43
CA ASP A 4 9.50 -35.47 42.12
C ASP A 4 9.14 -35.73 40.65
N GLU A 5 8.12 -36.53 40.42
CA GLU A 5 7.42 -36.62 39.15
C GLU A 5 6.75 -35.25 38.87
N GLU A 6 7.30 -34.46 37.93
CA GLU A 6 6.64 -33.32 37.36
C GLU A 6 5.32 -33.79 36.70
N THR A 7 4.22 -33.52 37.36
CA THR A 7 2.86 -33.68 36.82
C THR A 7 2.70 -32.73 35.63
N ALA A 8 2.65 -33.30 34.43
CA ALA A 8 2.24 -32.55 33.22
C ALA A 8 0.88 -31.90 33.45
N PRO A 9 0.65 -30.64 32.99
CA PRO A 9 -0.62 -29.94 33.17
C PRO A 9 -1.73 -30.75 32.50
N GLN A 10 -2.75 -31.13 33.25
CA GLN A 10 -3.97 -31.77 32.74
C GLN A 10 -4.68 -30.76 31.80
N THR A 11 -4.51 -30.93 30.51
CA THR A 11 -5.26 -30.19 29.49
C THR A 11 -6.69 -30.73 29.49
N HIS A 12 -7.61 -30.00 30.11
CA HIS A 12 -9.04 -30.32 30.00
C HIS A 12 -9.44 -30.22 28.52
N SER A 13 -9.92 -31.31 27.94
CA SER A 13 -10.52 -31.37 26.62
C SER A 13 -12.04 -31.29 26.72
N ILE A 14 -12.66 -30.70 25.72
CA ILE A 14 -14.11 -30.61 25.56
C ILE A 14 -14.49 -31.27 24.24
N GLN A 15 -15.60 -32.00 24.22
CA GLN A 15 -16.19 -32.44 22.96
C GLN A 15 -16.97 -31.29 22.32
N ALA A 16 -16.57 -30.90 21.12
CA ALA A 16 -17.21 -29.82 20.40
C ALA A 16 -17.64 -30.26 18.99
N ARG A 17 -18.73 -29.71 18.54
CA ARG A 17 -19.30 -29.94 17.21
C ARG A 17 -19.49 -28.59 16.52
N PHE A 18 -19.08 -28.49 15.26
CA PHE A 18 -19.27 -27.30 14.44
C PHE A 18 -20.61 -27.36 13.74
N VAL A 19 -21.44 -26.35 13.93
CA VAL A 19 -22.77 -26.21 13.32
C VAL A 19 -22.86 -24.90 12.55
N SER A 20 -23.38 -24.93 11.32
CA SER A 20 -23.60 -23.70 10.53
C SER A 20 -24.81 -22.91 11.07
N ASP A 21 -24.94 -21.66 10.64
CA ASP A 21 -26.10 -20.81 10.90
C ASP A 21 -27.43 -21.38 10.37
N VAL A 22 -27.36 -22.31 9.41
CA VAL A 22 -28.51 -23.03 8.81
C VAL A 22 -28.77 -24.34 9.55
N GLY A 23 -27.94 -24.72 10.53
CA GLY A 23 -28.06 -25.96 11.31
C GLY A 23 -27.40 -27.20 10.71
N GLU A 24 -26.54 -27.03 9.67
CA GLU A 24 -25.78 -28.14 9.09
C GLU A 24 -24.50 -28.41 9.88
N GLU A 25 -24.23 -29.69 10.16
CA GLU A 25 -23.02 -30.12 10.85
C GLU A 25 -21.82 -30.19 9.89
N ALA A 26 -20.70 -29.60 10.26
CA ALA A 26 -19.48 -29.58 9.44
C ALA A 26 -18.61 -30.85 9.58
N GLY A 27 -19.02 -31.79 10.38
CA GLY A 27 -18.28 -33.05 10.61
C GLY A 27 -18.63 -33.72 11.94
N PRO A 28 -17.95 -34.83 12.31
CA PRO A 28 -18.19 -35.48 13.61
C PRO A 28 -17.72 -34.60 14.78
N PRO A 29 -18.22 -34.83 15.99
CA PRO A 29 -17.71 -34.19 17.20
C PRO A 29 -16.21 -34.43 17.36
N LEU A 30 -15.47 -33.40 17.79
CA LEU A 30 -14.01 -33.42 17.97
C LEU A 30 -13.65 -33.11 19.41
N ASP A 31 -12.62 -33.76 19.92
CA ASP A 31 -12.01 -33.41 21.21
C ASP A 31 -11.09 -32.22 21.04
N LEU A 32 -11.46 -31.07 21.57
CA LEU A 32 -10.68 -29.85 21.52
C LEU A 32 -10.11 -29.46 22.86
N PRO A 33 -8.86 -28.96 22.95
CA PRO A 33 -8.35 -28.39 24.18
C PRO A 33 -9.18 -27.14 24.55
N ILE A 34 -9.47 -26.94 25.82
CA ILE A 34 -10.32 -25.84 26.29
C ILE A 34 -9.71 -24.45 26.01
N ASN A 35 -8.40 -24.38 25.84
CA ASN A 35 -7.64 -23.17 25.53
C ASN A 35 -7.42 -22.94 24.01
N VAL A 36 -8.19 -23.64 23.17
CA VAL A 36 -8.11 -23.47 21.72
C VAL A 36 -8.44 -22.02 21.32
N THR A 37 -7.62 -21.45 20.46
CA THR A 37 -7.78 -20.07 19.97
C THR A 37 -8.69 -20.02 18.74
N LYS A 38 -9.25 -18.84 18.46
CA LYS A 38 -10.05 -18.59 17.25
C LYS A 38 -9.31 -19.03 15.96
N GLU A 39 -8.02 -18.73 15.86
CA GLU A 39 -7.21 -19.10 14.68
C GLU A 39 -7.08 -20.63 14.51
N GLN A 40 -6.95 -21.36 15.62
CA GLN A 40 -6.91 -22.82 15.59
C GLN A 40 -8.26 -23.41 15.22
N LEU A 41 -9.38 -22.84 15.70
CA LEU A 41 -10.74 -23.22 15.25
C LEU A 41 -10.94 -23.01 13.77
N GLU A 42 -10.44 -21.89 13.22
CA GLU A 42 -10.49 -21.62 11.78
C GLU A 42 -9.72 -22.66 10.97
N LEU A 43 -8.54 -23.06 11.41
CA LEU A 43 -7.73 -24.10 10.76
C LEU A 43 -8.46 -25.45 10.75
N ILE A 44 -9.02 -25.86 11.89
CA ILE A 44 -9.77 -27.11 12.03
C ILE A 44 -10.99 -27.10 11.11
N LEU A 45 -11.79 -26.03 11.15
CA LEU A 45 -13.00 -25.92 10.34
C LEU A 45 -12.68 -25.91 8.83
N ASN A 46 -11.65 -25.17 8.42
CA ASN A 46 -11.23 -25.18 7.01
C ASN A 46 -10.77 -26.56 6.55
N ALA A 47 -10.14 -27.34 7.41
CA ALA A 47 -9.77 -28.71 7.12
C ALA A 47 -10.98 -29.65 7.02
N LEU A 48 -11.97 -29.52 7.91
CA LEU A 48 -13.23 -30.28 7.89
C LEU A 48 -14.05 -30.01 6.63
N LEU A 49 -14.17 -28.73 6.25
CA LEU A 49 -14.90 -28.30 5.05
C LEU A 49 -14.12 -28.52 3.75
N LYS A 50 -12.87 -29.00 3.83
CA LYS A 50 -11.96 -29.21 2.67
C LYS A 50 -11.85 -27.98 1.78
N ASN A 51 -11.82 -26.79 2.40
CA ASN A 51 -11.66 -25.56 1.66
C ASN A 51 -10.27 -25.50 1.00
N GLU A 52 -10.21 -25.26 -0.30
CA GLU A 52 -8.94 -25.04 -1.01
C GLU A 52 -8.19 -23.79 -0.54
N GLU A 53 -8.92 -22.79 -0.09
CA GLU A 53 -8.40 -21.56 0.52
C GLU A 53 -8.92 -21.44 1.96
N GLN A 54 -8.05 -21.05 2.88
CA GLN A 54 -8.48 -20.72 4.23
C GLN A 54 -9.46 -19.55 4.19
N LYS A 55 -10.67 -19.79 4.69
CA LYS A 55 -11.71 -18.77 4.86
C LYS A 55 -11.75 -18.38 6.33
N PRO A 56 -11.88 -17.10 6.66
CA PRO A 56 -12.11 -16.68 8.04
C PRO A 56 -13.55 -16.97 8.43
N TYR A 57 -13.71 -17.39 9.68
CA TYR A 57 -15.02 -17.67 10.28
C TYR A 57 -15.18 -16.92 11.60
N LEU A 58 -16.40 -16.60 11.92
CA LEU A 58 -16.82 -16.18 13.25
C LEU A 58 -17.38 -17.40 13.97
N PHE A 59 -17.02 -17.56 15.23
CA PHE A 59 -17.47 -18.66 16.08
C PHE A 59 -18.29 -18.10 17.22
N PHE A 60 -19.42 -18.76 17.50
CA PHE A 60 -20.31 -18.40 18.59
C PHE A 60 -20.58 -19.62 19.47
N ILE A 61 -20.59 -19.41 20.77
CA ILE A 61 -20.98 -20.39 21.78
C ILE A 61 -22.12 -19.79 22.58
N SER A 62 -23.32 -20.40 22.54
CA SER A 62 -24.50 -19.90 23.22
C SER A 62 -24.76 -18.40 22.98
N ASP A 63 -24.69 -17.96 21.71
CA ASP A 63 -24.88 -16.59 21.24
C ASP A 63 -23.78 -15.58 21.63
N GLU A 64 -22.66 -16.04 22.19
CA GLU A 64 -21.50 -15.19 22.47
C GLU A 64 -20.36 -15.46 21.49
N GLU A 65 -19.78 -14.39 20.93
CA GLU A 65 -18.67 -14.50 19.99
C GLU A 65 -17.39 -14.93 20.71
N VAL A 66 -16.72 -15.97 20.20
CA VAL A 66 -15.39 -16.39 20.64
C VAL A 66 -14.35 -15.39 20.09
N ARG A 67 -13.83 -14.53 20.95
CA ARG A 67 -12.86 -13.50 20.56
C ARG A 67 -11.43 -14.02 20.60
N ASP A 68 -11.03 -14.61 21.73
CA ASP A 68 -9.66 -15.11 21.95
C ASP A 68 -9.62 -16.62 22.09
N THR A 69 -10.17 -17.16 23.19
CA THR A 69 -10.16 -18.59 23.48
C THR A 69 -11.56 -19.11 23.87
N VAL A 70 -11.79 -20.39 23.60
CA VAL A 70 -13.03 -21.06 23.99
C VAL A 70 -13.23 -21.05 25.50
N GLN A 71 -12.15 -21.16 26.28
CA GLN A 71 -12.20 -21.11 27.74
C GLN A 71 -12.80 -19.82 28.29
N GLN A 72 -12.48 -18.67 27.69
CA GLN A 72 -13.04 -17.38 28.14
C GLN A 72 -14.54 -17.29 27.89
N SER A 73 -14.99 -17.79 26.74
CA SER A 73 -16.41 -17.80 26.38
C SER A 73 -17.24 -18.79 27.21
N ILE A 74 -16.66 -19.92 27.63
CA ILE A 74 -17.29 -20.92 28.53
C ILE A 74 -17.31 -20.40 29.98
N GLY A 75 -16.21 -19.80 30.45
CA GLY A 75 -16.08 -19.32 31.82
C GLY A 75 -17.04 -18.18 32.17
N ALA A 76 -17.57 -17.46 31.21
CA ALA A 76 -18.57 -16.42 31.41
C ALA A 76 -19.99 -16.96 31.73
N LYS A 77 -20.26 -18.23 31.34
CA LYS A 77 -21.57 -18.86 31.56
C LYS A 77 -21.36 -20.29 32.01
N GLN A 78 -21.36 -20.63 33.27
CA GLN A 78 -21.26 -22.00 33.81
C GLN A 78 -21.93 -23.08 32.93
N LEU A 79 -21.29 -23.39 31.77
CA LEU A 79 -21.77 -24.40 30.82
C LEU A 79 -21.31 -25.78 31.31
N ASP A 80 -22.18 -26.76 31.25
CA ASP A 80 -21.88 -28.17 31.57
C ASP A 80 -20.84 -28.70 30.56
N ILE A 81 -19.64 -28.96 31.03
CA ILE A 81 -18.51 -29.48 30.24
C ILE A 81 -18.73 -30.95 29.83
N GLU A 82 -19.72 -31.63 30.44
CA GLU A 82 -20.01 -33.04 30.19
C GLU A 82 -20.81 -33.30 28.89
N ASN A 83 -21.38 -32.27 28.30
CA ASN A 83 -22.16 -32.35 27.06
C ASN A 83 -21.35 -31.89 25.86
N VAL A 84 -21.69 -32.39 24.66
CA VAL A 84 -21.10 -31.94 23.39
C VAL A 84 -21.43 -30.45 23.17
N LEU A 85 -20.40 -29.62 23.07
CA LEU A 85 -20.53 -28.19 22.90
C LEU A 85 -20.78 -27.86 21.42
N ASP A 86 -21.90 -27.23 21.11
CA ASP A 86 -22.16 -26.73 19.76
C ASP A 86 -21.46 -25.38 19.56
N ILE A 87 -20.50 -25.37 18.66
CA ILE A 87 -19.81 -24.15 18.18
C ILE A 87 -20.46 -23.75 16.87
N LEU A 88 -21.27 -22.71 16.91
CA LEU A 88 -21.91 -22.15 15.73
C LEU A 88 -20.86 -21.37 14.94
N TYR A 89 -20.74 -21.65 13.64
CA TYR A 89 -19.81 -20.92 12.78
C TYR A 89 -20.54 -20.17 11.66
N GLN A 90 -20.07 -18.97 11.39
CA GLN A 90 -20.54 -18.15 10.26
C GLN A 90 -19.36 -17.76 9.37
N PRO A 91 -19.46 -17.92 8.06
CA PRO A 91 -18.40 -17.45 7.16
C PRO A 91 -18.32 -15.93 7.22
N GLN A 92 -17.15 -15.41 7.53
CA GLN A 92 -16.91 -13.98 7.50
C GLN A 92 -16.77 -13.52 6.05
N ALA A 93 -17.39 -12.38 5.71
CA ALA A 93 -17.26 -11.80 4.39
C ALA A 93 -15.78 -11.45 4.12
N VAL A 94 -15.18 -12.11 3.16
CA VAL A 94 -13.81 -11.84 2.73
C VAL A 94 -13.84 -10.75 1.67
N PHE A 95 -13.12 -9.66 1.93
CA PHE A 95 -12.87 -8.66 0.90
C PHE A 95 -12.00 -9.28 -0.21
N ARG A 96 -12.55 -9.35 -1.41
CA ARG A 96 -11.84 -9.88 -2.59
C ARG A 96 -11.96 -8.92 -3.75
N VAL A 97 -10.81 -8.56 -4.31
CA VAL A 97 -10.73 -7.76 -5.52
C VAL A 97 -10.89 -8.69 -6.73
N ARG A 98 -11.78 -8.33 -7.65
CA ARG A 98 -11.91 -9.02 -8.93
C ARG A 98 -10.86 -8.47 -9.91
N PRO A 99 -10.32 -9.31 -10.81
CA PRO A 99 -9.44 -8.81 -11.85
C PRO A 99 -10.22 -7.86 -12.76
N VAL A 100 -9.63 -6.71 -13.03
CA VAL A 100 -10.18 -5.75 -13.99
C VAL A 100 -10.09 -6.36 -15.40
N THR A 101 -11.15 -6.27 -16.18
CA THR A 101 -11.26 -6.96 -17.47
C THR A 101 -11.49 -6.03 -18.65
N ARG A 102 -12.05 -4.84 -18.42
CA ARG A 102 -12.43 -3.92 -19.49
C ARG A 102 -12.13 -2.47 -19.17
N CYS A 103 -11.89 -1.68 -20.21
CA CYS A 103 -11.86 -0.24 -20.10
C CYS A 103 -13.31 0.27 -19.97
N THR A 104 -13.63 0.84 -18.82
CA THR A 104 -14.95 1.43 -18.56
C THR A 104 -15.05 2.83 -19.10
N SER A 105 -13.97 3.59 -18.96
CA SER A 105 -13.96 4.98 -19.41
C SER A 105 -12.61 5.37 -20.00
N SER A 106 -12.67 6.08 -21.10
CA SER A 106 -11.54 6.75 -21.71
C SER A 106 -11.75 8.24 -21.56
N MET A 107 -10.93 8.86 -20.73
CA MET A 107 -11.10 10.26 -20.32
C MET A 107 -10.07 11.13 -21.04
N PRO A 108 -10.40 11.66 -22.23
CA PRO A 108 -9.53 12.61 -22.92
C PRO A 108 -9.61 13.97 -22.19
N GLY A 109 -8.54 14.72 -22.26
CA GLY A 109 -8.53 16.06 -21.66
C GLY A 109 -7.15 16.67 -21.64
N HIS A 110 -6.13 15.92 -21.26
CA HIS A 110 -4.77 16.42 -21.30
C HIS A 110 -4.29 16.69 -22.73
N ALA A 111 -3.56 17.79 -22.89
CA ALA A 111 -2.98 18.16 -24.19
C ALA A 111 -1.61 17.50 -24.44
N GLU A 112 -0.97 16.99 -23.38
CA GLU A 112 0.34 16.34 -23.42
C GLU A 112 0.32 15.04 -22.56
N ALA A 113 1.44 14.29 -22.57
CA ALA A 113 1.59 13.02 -21.86
C ALA A 113 1.19 13.10 -20.38
N VAL A 114 0.43 12.13 -19.90
CA VAL A 114 0.14 11.93 -18.48
C VAL A 114 1.30 11.21 -17.83
N VAL A 115 2.04 11.91 -16.96
CA VAL A 115 3.27 11.41 -16.35
C VAL A 115 3.03 10.73 -15.02
N SER A 116 2.11 11.26 -14.22
CA SER A 116 1.81 10.75 -12.88
C SER A 116 0.31 10.72 -12.65
N LEU A 117 -0.14 9.71 -11.94
CA LEU A 117 -1.53 9.60 -11.49
C LEU A 117 -1.58 8.96 -10.10
N ALA A 118 -2.60 9.32 -9.34
CA ALA A 118 -2.83 8.75 -8.02
C ALA A 118 -4.32 8.79 -7.66
N PHE A 119 -4.84 7.68 -7.15
CA PHE A 119 -6.15 7.64 -6.53
C PHE A 119 -6.14 8.30 -5.16
N SER A 120 -7.24 8.96 -4.82
CA SER A 120 -7.45 9.44 -3.46
C SER A 120 -7.57 8.29 -2.46
N PRO A 121 -7.14 8.47 -1.21
CA PRO A 121 -7.28 7.45 -0.17
C PRO A 121 -8.71 6.93 0.03
N ASN A 122 -9.71 7.78 -0.14
CA ASN A 122 -11.13 7.44 -0.04
C ASN A 122 -11.73 6.83 -1.33
N SER A 123 -10.92 6.66 -2.39
CA SER A 123 -11.34 6.10 -3.69
C SER A 123 -12.46 6.84 -4.42
N LEU A 124 -12.67 8.12 -4.13
CA LEU A 124 -13.71 8.93 -4.79
C LEU A 124 -13.17 9.73 -5.97
N HIS A 125 -11.90 10.09 -5.92
CA HIS A 125 -11.27 10.94 -6.92
C HIS A 125 -9.98 10.33 -7.44
N LEU A 126 -9.62 10.77 -8.65
CA LEU A 126 -8.33 10.49 -9.25
C LEU A 126 -7.66 11.81 -9.62
N ALA A 127 -6.37 11.92 -9.39
CA ALA A 127 -5.58 13.07 -9.79
C ALA A 127 -4.55 12.66 -10.84
N SER A 128 -4.39 13.44 -11.89
CA SER A 128 -3.42 13.21 -12.96
C SER A 128 -2.59 14.45 -13.26
N GLY A 129 -1.28 14.29 -13.30
CA GLY A 129 -0.31 15.32 -13.66
C GLY A 129 0.24 15.08 -15.07
N SER A 130 0.31 16.13 -15.86
CA SER A 130 0.69 16.04 -17.28
C SER A 130 1.76 17.04 -17.68
N GLY A 131 2.37 16.75 -18.84
CA GLY A 131 3.28 17.64 -19.56
C GLY A 131 2.62 18.94 -20.04
N ASP A 132 1.29 19.01 -20.08
CA ASP A 132 0.52 20.21 -20.43
C ASP A 132 0.49 21.26 -19.32
N THR A 133 1.30 21.10 -18.28
CA THR A 133 1.39 22.00 -17.12
C THR A 133 0.15 22.02 -16.22
N THR A 134 -0.77 21.12 -16.41
CA THR A 134 -2.00 21.05 -15.61
C THR A 134 -2.03 19.82 -14.69
N LEU A 135 -2.66 19.99 -13.54
CA LEU A 135 -3.18 18.90 -12.74
C LEU A 135 -4.68 18.80 -13.03
N ARG A 136 -5.18 17.59 -13.32
CA ARG A 136 -6.61 17.35 -13.46
C ARG A 136 -7.12 16.46 -12.34
N LEU A 137 -8.31 16.81 -11.87
CA LEU A 137 -9.06 16.05 -10.89
C LEU A 137 -10.28 15.43 -11.56
N TRP A 138 -10.50 14.16 -11.32
CA TRP A 138 -11.54 13.36 -11.94
C TRP A 138 -12.44 12.78 -10.86
N ASP A 139 -13.74 12.90 -11.06
CA ASP A 139 -14.73 12.23 -10.20
C ASP A 139 -14.92 10.79 -10.69
N LEU A 140 -14.70 9.83 -9.80
CA LEU A 140 -14.84 8.41 -10.11
C LEU A 140 -16.29 7.92 -10.08
N THR A 141 -17.20 8.69 -9.48
CA THR A 141 -18.62 8.35 -9.45
C THR A 141 -19.27 8.60 -10.80
N THR A 142 -18.95 9.75 -11.40
CA THR A 142 -19.48 10.17 -12.70
C THR A 142 -18.56 9.83 -13.87
N GLU A 143 -17.31 9.46 -13.58
CA GLU A 143 -16.22 9.21 -14.57
C GLU A 143 -15.96 10.41 -15.48
N THR A 144 -16.10 11.62 -14.93
CA THR A 144 -15.94 12.87 -15.68
C THR A 144 -14.82 13.73 -15.11
N PRO A 145 -14.21 14.62 -15.92
CA PRO A 145 -13.29 15.62 -15.40
C PRO A 145 -14.03 16.60 -14.51
N GLN A 146 -13.57 16.73 -13.26
CA GLN A 146 -14.17 17.63 -12.28
C GLN A 146 -13.53 19.02 -12.32
N PHE A 147 -12.21 19.08 -12.24
CA PHE A 147 -11.47 20.33 -12.25
C PHE A 147 -10.18 20.24 -13.07
N THR A 148 -9.84 21.33 -13.75
CA THR A 148 -8.53 21.54 -14.36
C THR A 148 -7.79 22.60 -13.57
N CYS A 149 -6.77 22.18 -12.83
CA CYS A 149 -5.96 23.05 -11.99
C CYS A 149 -4.79 23.60 -12.81
N THR A 150 -4.86 24.89 -13.13
CA THR A 150 -3.85 25.58 -13.94
C THR A 150 -2.94 26.45 -13.08
N GLY A 151 -1.71 26.67 -13.56
CA GLY A 151 -0.80 27.61 -12.91
C GLY A 151 0.65 27.14 -12.85
N HIS A 152 0.94 25.84 -12.93
CA HIS A 152 2.30 25.36 -13.11
C HIS A 152 2.93 25.89 -14.38
N LYS A 153 4.23 26.13 -14.35
CA LYS A 153 5.00 26.71 -15.46
C LYS A 153 5.62 25.67 -16.38
N ASN A 154 5.66 24.44 -15.94
CA ASN A 154 6.28 23.33 -16.67
C ASN A 154 5.56 22.02 -16.33
N TRP A 155 6.00 20.92 -16.91
CA TRP A 155 5.47 19.57 -16.73
C TRP A 155 5.25 19.23 -15.28
N VAL A 156 4.08 18.73 -14.94
CA VAL A 156 3.76 18.18 -13.63
C VAL A 156 4.29 16.75 -13.59
N LEU A 157 5.34 16.53 -12.79
CA LEU A 157 6.06 15.25 -12.76
C LEU A 157 5.53 14.29 -11.69
N CYS A 158 5.04 14.80 -10.57
CA CYS A 158 4.54 13.97 -9.49
C CYS A 158 3.29 14.58 -8.84
N VAL A 159 2.41 13.68 -8.40
CA VAL A 159 1.16 13.98 -7.73
C VAL A 159 1.06 13.12 -6.48
N ALA A 160 0.65 13.71 -5.35
CA ALA A 160 0.45 13.00 -4.10
C ALA A 160 -0.79 13.51 -3.37
N TRP A 161 -1.66 12.59 -2.98
CA TRP A 161 -2.81 12.86 -2.12
C TRP A 161 -2.39 12.91 -0.66
N SER A 162 -2.99 13.82 0.09
CA SER A 162 -2.90 13.76 1.56
C SER A 162 -3.70 12.56 2.10
N PRO A 163 -3.27 11.95 3.21
CA PRO A 163 -3.95 10.79 3.78
C PRO A 163 -5.40 11.04 4.22
N ASP A 164 -5.78 12.31 4.44
CA ASP A 164 -7.14 12.75 4.75
C ASP A 164 -8.05 12.90 3.51
N SER A 165 -7.50 12.74 2.31
CA SER A 165 -8.18 12.96 1.02
C SER A 165 -8.66 14.41 0.78
N LEU A 166 -8.25 15.38 1.60
CA LEU A 166 -8.72 16.77 1.51
C LEU A 166 -7.76 17.69 0.74
N LYS A 167 -6.56 17.20 0.42
CA LYS A 167 -5.53 18.00 -0.28
C LYS A 167 -4.83 17.14 -1.33
N VAL A 168 -4.42 17.78 -2.43
CA VAL A 168 -3.59 17.17 -3.48
C VAL A 168 -2.38 18.07 -3.70
N ALA A 169 -1.19 17.49 -3.59
CA ALA A 169 0.04 18.17 -3.94
C ALA A 169 0.49 17.77 -5.34
N SER A 170 0.90 18.74 -6.13
CA SER A 170 1.51 18.55 -7.45
C SER A 170 2.84 19.27 -7.51
N ALA A 171 3.83 18.68 -8.16
CA ALA A 171 5.15 19.29 -8.32
C ALA A 171 5.59 19.27 -9.79
N ASP A 172 6.23 20.36 -10.19
CA ASP A 172 6.62 20.56 -11.56
C ASP A 172 8.14 20.47 -11.81
N LYS A 173 8.49 20.54 -13.07
CA LYS A 173 9.88 20.48 -13.55
C LYS A 173 10.68 21.75 -13.20
N THR A 174 10.05 22.84 -12.76
CA THR A 174 10.74 24.06 -12.30
C THR A 174 11.14 24.00 -10.84
N GLY A 175 10.61 23.04 -10.06
CA GLY A 175 10.82 22.93 -8.63
C GLY A 175 9.75 23.63 -7.79
N GLU A 176 8.63 23.99 -8.38
CA GLU A 176 7.48 24.57 -7.71
C GLU A 176 6.50 23.46 -7.29
N ILE A 177 5.99 23.54 -6.06
CA ILE A 177 4.93 22.66 -5.56
C ILE A 177 3.67 23.50 -5.36
N ARG A 178 2.54 22.92 -5.75
CA ARG A 178 1.22 23.51 -5.52
C ARG A 178 0.33 22.53 -4.80
N VAL A 179 -0.48 23.03 -3.89
CA VAL A 179 -1.45 22.23 -3.14
C VAL A 179 -2.86 22.71 -3.48
N TRP A 180 -3.73 21.78 -3.78
CA TRP A 180 -5.05 22.02 -4.30
C TRP A 180 -6.11 21.41 -3.39
N CYS A 181 -7.28 22.08 -3.32
CA CYS A 181 -8.48 21.53 -2.72
C CYS A 181 -9.23 20.69 -3.77
N PRO A 182 -9.40 19.37 -3.57
CA PRO A 182 -10.06 18.54 -4.58
C PRO A 182 -11.54 18.88 -4.78
N ASN A 183 -12.22 19.39 -3.75
CA ASN A 183 -13.64 19.72 -3.83
C ASN A 183 -13.93 21.03 -4.57
N SER A 184 -12.97 21.91 -4.73
CA SER A 184 -13.15 23.22 -5.37
C SER A 184 -12.22 23.46 -6.55
N GLY A 185 -11.18 22.62 -6.73
CA GLY A 185 -10.13 22.81 -7.74
C GLY A 185 -9.25 24.04 -7.50
N LYS A 186 -9.39 24.72 -6.37
CA LYS A 186 -8.65 25.96 -6.06
C LYS A 186 -7.33 25.66 -5.39
N LEU A 187 -6.35 26.52 -5.63
CA LEU A 187 -5.05 26.49 -4.95
C LEU A 187 -5.26 26.79 -3.46
N LEU A 188 -4.67 25.95 -2.62
CA LEU A 188 -4.61 26.16 -1.17
C LEU A 188 -3.31 26.89 -0.81
N GLY A 189 -3.44 28.10 -0.30
CA GLY A 189 -2.30 28.91 0.12
C GLY A 189 -1.46 29.45 -1.05
N ARG A 190 -0.17 29.57 -0.82
CA ARG A 190 0.82 30.06 -1.79
C ARG A 190 1.58 28.90 -2.43
N PRO A 191 2.03 29.03 -3.69
CA PRO A 191 2.96 28.07 -4.26
C PRO A 191 4.21 27.91 -3.40
N LEU A 192 4.64 26.67 -3.16
CA LEU A 192 5.83 26.34 -2.39
C LEU A 192 7.05 26.39 -3.30
N VAL A 193 7.84 27.43 -3.17
CA VAL A 193 9.00 27.69 -4.03
C VAL A 193 10.28 27.61 -3.21
N GLY A 194 11.27 26.90 -3.73
CA GLY A 194 12.58 26.77 -3.04
C GLY A 194 13.53 25.79 -3.70
N HIS A 195 13.03 24.70 -4.29
CA HIS A 195 13.89 23.82 -5.10
C HIS A 195 14.43 24.54 -6.33
N LYS A 196 15.69 24.28 -6.66
CA LYS A 196 16.38 24.89 -7.80
C LYS A 196 16.24 24.09 -9.10
N LYS A 197 15.77 22.83 -9.00
CA LYS A 197 15.58 21.91 -10.11
C LYS A 197 14.27 21.15 -9.92
N TRP A 198 13.93 20.25 -10.84
CA TRP A 198 12.69 19.48 -10.78
C TRP A 198 12.58 18.61 -9.53
N ILE A 199 11.35 18.37 -9.14
CA ILE A 199 10.99 17.54 -8.00
C ILE A 199 10.64 16.16 -8.55
N SER A 200 11.26 15.13 -7.98
CA SER A 200 11.10 13.74 -8.39
C SER A 200 10.00 13.01 -7.62
N CYS A 201 9.78 13.35 -6.36
CA CYS A 201 8.84 12.65 -5.49
C CYS A 201 8.30 13.55 -4.38
N LEU A 202 7.07 13.30 -3.98
CA LEU A 202 6.37 13.93 -2.86
C LEU A 202 5.91 12.87 -1.87
N SER A 203 5.94 13.18 -0.58
CA SER A 203 5.41 12.31 0.48
C SER A 203 4.81 13.14 1.61
N TRP A 204 3.56 12.85 1.94
CA TRP A 204 2.87 13.50 3.05
C TRP A 204 3.26 12.89 4.39
N GLU A 205 3.15 13.70 5.44
CA GLU A 205 3.24 13.24 6.80
C GLU A 205 2.13 12.22 7.11
N PRO A 206 2.43 11.15 7.88
CA PRO A 206 1.45 10.15 8.29
C PRO A 206 0.27 10.73 9.09
N TYR A 207 -0.96 10.33 8.75
CA TYR A 207 -2.20 10.82 9.36
C TYR A 207 -2.25 10.60 10.88
N HIS A 208 -1.77 9.45 11.39
CA HIS A 208 -1.76 9.14 12.83
C HIS A 208 -0.81 10.05 13.64
N LYS A 209 0.17 10.70 12.99
CA LYS A 209 1.05 11.70 13.64
C LYS A 209 0.40 13.08 13.64
N ASN A 210 -0.18 13.45 12.51
CA ASN A 210 -0.79 14.76 12.32
C ASN A 210 -2.04 14.66 11.45
N PRO A 211 -3.24 14.62 12.04
CA PRO A 211 -4.49 14.48 11.29
C PRO A 211 -4.81 15.70 10.42
N GLU A 212 -4.18 16.86 10.65
CA GLU A 212 -4.34 18.05 9.81
C GLU A 212 -3.62 17.91 8.45
N CYS A 213 -2.78 16.87 8.26
CA CYS A 213 -1.95 16.68 7.07
C CYS A 213 -1.26 17.99 6.66
N ARG A 214 -0.49 18.55 7.60
CA ARG A 214 0.11 19.88 7.48
C ARG A 214 1.46 19.86 6.78
N PHE A 215 2.22 18.76 6.94
CA PHE A 215 3.59 18.71 6.45
C PHE A 215 3.72 17.81 5.22
N LEU A 216 4.54 18.30 4.28
CA LEU A 216 4.85 17.64 3.02
C LEU A 216 6.37 17.59 2.83
N ALA A 217 6.89 16.42 2.49
CA ALA A 217 8.28 16.23 2.09
C ALA A 217 8.40 16.18 0.57
N SER A 218 9.44 16.79 0.02
CA SER A 218 9.76 16.76 -1.40
C SER A 218 11.21 16.38 -1.64
N ALA A 219 11.45 15.56 -2.66
CA ALA A 219 12.78 15.20 -3.13
C ALA A 219 13.11 15.94 -4.42
N GLY A 220 14.24 16.64 -4.42
CA GLY A 220 14.67 17.47 -5.54
C GLY A 220 15.87 16.92 -6.30
N ASN A 221 15.91 17.20 -7.59
CA ASN A 221 17.09 16.94 -8.41
C ASN A 221 18.24 17.96 -8.13
N ASP A 222 18.02 18.90 -7.23
CA ASP A 222 18.99 19.81 -6.65
C ASP A 222 19.77 19.21 -5.47
N HIS A 223 19.59 17.92 -5.21
CA HIS A 223 20.23 17.09 -4.15
C HIS A 223 19.64 17.30 -2.75
N ASP A 224 18.70 18.22 -2.60
CA ASP A 224 18.06 18.53 -1.33
C ASP A 224 16.73 17.80 -1.18
N VAL A 225 16.38 17.53 0.07
CA VAL A 225 15.04 17.16 0.49
C VAL A 225 14.49 18.29 1.33
N ARG A 226 13.24 18.68 1.11
CA ARG A 226 12.63 19.80 1.83
C ARG A 226 11.36 19.36 2.53
N ILE A 227 11.15 19.89 3.73
CA ILE A 227 9.90 19.75 4.47
C ILE A 227 9.18 21.08 4.44
N TRP A 228 7.96 21.05 4.03
CA TRP A 228 7.09 22.22 3.84
C TRP A 228 5.94 22.21 4.81
N ASP A 229 5.62 23.38 5.36
CA ASP A 229 4.34 23.63 5.98
C ASP A 229 3.36 24.14 4.91
N VAL A 230 2.39 23.32 4.60
CA VAL A 230 1.42 23.61 3.53
C VAL A 230 0.46 24.74 3.93
N VAL A 231 0.17 24.88 5.22
CA VAL A 231 -0.73 25.92 5.76
C VAL A 231 -0.06 27.29 5.72
N LEU A 232 1.19 27.36 6.19
CA LEU A 232 1.97 28.61 6.17
C LEU A 232 2.53 28.93 4.78
N GLY A 233 2.63 27.94 3.89
CA GLY A 233 3.24 28.09 2.57
C GLY A 233 4.74 28.35 2.62
N THR A 234 5.46 27.78 3.62
CA THR A 234 6.88 28.00 3.86
C THR A 234 7.67 26.69 3.95
N CYS A 235 8.94 26.76 3.54
CA CYS A 235 9.88 25.68 3.77
C CYS A 235 10.36 25.74 5.23
N ILE A 236 10.05 24.70 6.00
CA ILE A 236 10.46 24.60 7.41
C ILE A 236 11.90 24.12 7.49
N LYS A 237 12.25 23.12 6.68
CA LYS A 237 13.58 22.49 6.74
C LYS A 237 14.09 22.16 5.36
N VAL A 238 15.39 22.36 5.21
CA VAL A 238 16.17 21.88 4.07
C VAL A 238 17.13 20.82 4.60
N ILE A 239 16.95 19.61 4.11
CA ILE A 239 17.78 18.46 4.47
C ILE A 239 18.77 18.24 3.34
N ALA A 240 19.99 18.71 3.56
CA ALA A 240 21.11 18.56 2.65
C ALA A 240 22.03 17.43 3.11
N GLY A 241 22.61 16.69 2.18
CA GLY A 241 23.58 15.64 2.50
C GLY A 241 23.71 14.55 1.46
N HIS A 242 22.82 14.50 0.46
CA HIS A 242 23.07 13.74 -0.74
C HIS A 242 24.00 14.50 -1.69
N THR A 243 24.89 13.76 -2.34
CA THR A 243 25.87 14.35 -3.29
C THR A 243 25.39 14.34 -4.75
N ALA A 244 24.28 13.68 -5.01
CA ALA A 244 23.64 13.58 -6.33
C ALA A 244 22.11 13.73 -6.20
N PRO A 245 21.37 13.85 -7.31
CA PRO A 245 19.91 13.98 -7.31
C PRO A 245 19.19 12.96 -6.46
N VAL A 246 18.25 13.43 -5.66
CA VAL A 246 17.35 12.57 -4.86
C VAL A 246 16.22 12.07 -5.75
N THR A 247 16.05 10.75 -5.83
CA THR A 247 15.10 10.09 -6.74
C THR A 247 13.75 9.85 -6.10
N ALA A 248 13.73 9.45 -4.83
CA ALA A 248 12.49 9.24 -4.10
C ALA A 248 12.61 9.66 -2.63
N VAL A 249 11.48 10.01 -2.04
CA VAL A 249 11.30 10.27 -0.61
C VAL A 249 10.08 9.52 -0.12
N ARG A 250 10.18 8.91 1.06
CA ARG A 250 9.05 8.29 1.77
C ARG A 250 9.05 8.75 3.22
N TRP A 251 7.90 9.10 3.70
CA TRP A 251 7.70 9.44 5.10
C TRP A 251 7.17 8.22 5.85
N GLY A 252 7.96 7.68 6.78
CA GLY A 252 7.58 6.52 7.58
C GLY A 252 6.71 6.90 8.78
N GLY A 253 5.96 5.94 9.28
CA GLY A 253 5.03 6.13 10.39
C GLY A 253 5.70 6.47 11.72
N ALA A 254 6.96 6.08 11.90
CA ALA A 254 7.76 6.45 13.09
C ALA A 254 8.27 7.91 13.07
N GLY A 255 7.93 8.71 12.04
CA GLY A 255 8.44 10.08 11.87
C GLY A 255 9.84 10.14 11.27
N LEU A 256 10.22 9.10 10.54
CA LEU A 256 11.47 9.01 9.81
C LEU A 256 11.25 9.29 8.32
N LEU A 257 12.18 9.98 7.70
CA LEU A 257 12.21 10.17 6.25
C LEU A 257 13.26 9.25 5.64
N TYR A 258 12.87 8.52 4.62
CA TYR A 258 13.75 7.67 3.83
C TYR A 258 13.93 8.29 2.45
N THR A 259 15.17 8.47 2.03
CA THR A 259 15.51 9.12 0.77
C THR A 259 16.47 8.25 -0.03
N SER A 260 16.18 8.06 -1.30
CA SER A 260 17.09 7.39 -2.25
C SER A 260 17.70 8.41 -3.22
N SER A 261 18.90 8.15 -3.66
CA SER A 261 19.63 9.08 -4.53
C SER A 261 20.47 8.38 -5.60
N ARG A 262 20.79 9.14 -6.62
CA ARG A 262 21.78 8.77 -7.64
C ARG A 262 23.21 8.72 -7.13
N ASP A 263 23.46 9.15 -5.87
CA ASP A 263 24.75 8.92 -5.20
C ASP A 263 24.95 7.47 -4.71
N ARG A 264 24.05 6.54 -5.07
CA ARG A 264 24.07 5.11 -4.74
C ARG A 264 23.78 4.82 -3.27
N THR A 265 23.31 5.82 -2.53
CA THR A 265 23.00 5.69 -1.10
C THR A 265 21.51 5.89 -0.83
N ILE A 266 21.07 5.30 0.27
CA ILE A 266 19.79 5.60 0.88
C ILE A 266 20.09 6.20 2.23
N LYS A 267 19.40 7.27 2.59
CA LYS A 267 19.58 7.94 3.87
C LYS A 267 18.28 7.99 4.63
N MET A 268 18.40 7.82 5.94
CA MET A 268 17.30 7.90 6.89
C MET A 268 17.51 9.11 7.78
N TRP A 269 16.50 9.96 7.86
CA TRP A 269 16.52 11.22 8.57
C TRP A 269 15.39 11.28 9.57
N ARG A 270 15.59 11.95 10.68
CA ARG A 270 14.49 12.31 11.56
C ARG A 270 13.77 13.54 10.99
N ALA A 271 12.46 13.42 10.78
CA ALA A 271 11.68 14.49 10.14
C ALA A 271 11.59 15.74 11.02
N GLU A 272 11.57 15.56 12.35
CA GLU A 272 11.40 16.63 13.33
C GLU A 272 12.56 17.63 13.34
N ASP A 273 13.80 17.20 13.27
CA ASP A 273 15.01 18.02 13.34
C ASP A 273 15.84 18.03 12.05
N GLY A 274 15.56 17.11 11.11
CA GLY A 274 16.32 16.96 9.87
C GLY A 274 17.67 16.27 10.05
N VAL A 275 17.93 15.66 11.20
CA VAL A 275 19.21 15.00 11.51
C VAL A 275 19.32 13.67 10.76
N LEU A 276 20.50 13.43 10.18
CA LEU A 276 20.85 12.16 9.56
C LEU A 276 21.00 11.06 10.62
N CYS A 277 20.09 10.08 10.58
CA CYS A 277 20.15 8.93 11.49
C CYS A 277 21.07 7.84 10.96
N LYS A 278 20.90 7.46 9.69
CA LYS A 278 21.67 6.38 9.06
C LYS A 278 21.89 6.63 7.58
N THR A 279 22.99 6.05 7.08
CA THR A 279 23.26 5.93 5.64
C THR A 279 23.38 4.44 5.30
N PHE A 280 22.63 4.02 4.30
CA PHE A 280 22.63 2.66 3.79
C PHE A 280 23.38 2.63 2.46
N THR A 281 24.40 1.78 2.40
CA THR A 281 25.28 1.62 1.23
C THR A 281 25.28 0.16 0.78
N GLY A 282 25.32 -0.06 -0.51
CA GLY A 282 25.31 -1.42 -1.08
C GLY A 282 25.12 -1.43 -2.59
N HIS A 283 24.30 -0.50 -3.10
CA HIS A 283 24.08 -0.38 -4.53
C HIS A 283 25.34 0.07 -5.30
N ALA A 284 25.57 -0.55 -6.45
CA ALA A 284 26.68 -0.21 -7.31
C ALA A 284 26.35 0.95 -8.28
N HIS A 285 25.08 1.24 -8.51
CA HIS A 285 24.60 2.28 -9.42
C HIS A 285 23.45 3.08 -8.78
N TRP A 286 22.85 3.99 -9.52
CA TRP A 286 21.77 4.89 -9.06
C TRP A 286 20.61 4.13 -8.44
N VAL A 287 20.13 4.61 -7.31
CA VAL A 287 18.90 4.08 -6.70
C VAL A 287 17.71 4.84 -7.30
N ASN A 288 16.79 4.14 -7.95
CA ASN A 288 15.69 4.75 -8.69
C ASN A 288 14.48 5.02 -7.82
N ASN A 289 14.09 4.05 -7.01
CA ASN A 289 12.92 4.17 -6.15
C ASN A 289 13.13 3.36 -4.85
N LEU A 290 12.29 3.64 -3.86
CA LEU A 290 12.21 2.88 -2.63
C LEU A 290 10.73 2.72 -2.21
N ALA A 291 10.44 1.64 -1.53
CA ALA A 291 9.12 1.35 -0.98
C ALA A 291 9.26 0.90 0.48
N LEU A 292 8.37 1.38 1.34
CA LEU A 292 8.26 0.96 2.73
C LEU A 292 7.17 -0.13 2.87
N ASN A 293 7.33 -1.01 3.84
CA ASN A 293 6.28 -1.97 4.19
C ASN A 293 5.00 -1.29 4.70
N THR A 294 5.11 -0.05 5.14
CA THR A 294 4.01 0.78 5.67
C THR A 294 3.36 1.69 4.63
N ASP A 295 3.92 1.82 3.42
CA ASP A 295 3.48 2.77 2.38
C ASP A 295 1.97 2.71 2.11
N TYR A 296 1.39 1.51 2.00
CA TYR A 296 -0.05 1.37 1.72
C TYR A 296 -0.91 1.92 2.84
N VAL A 297 -0.60 1.58 4.08
CA VAL A 297 -1.37 2.02 5.27
C VAL A 297 -1.20 3.52 5.49
N LEU A 298 0.00 4.06 5.32
CA LEU A 298 0.27 5.49 5.46
C LEU A 298 -0.41 6.32 4.37
N ARG A 299 -0.44 5.80 3.13
CA ARG A 299 -1.14 6.43 2.01
C ARG A 299 -2.65 6.46 2.22
N THR A 300 -3.24 5.36 2.68
CA THR A 300 -4.70 5.24 2.86
C THR A 300 -5.19 5.87 4.17
N GLY A 301 -4.29 6.13 5.13
CA GLY A 301 -4.63 6.76 6.39
C GLY A 301 -5.75 6.03 7.14
N PRO A 302 -6.84 6.73 7.51
CA PRO A 302 -7.97 6.15 8.21
C PRO A 302 -8.89 5.29 7.33
N PHE A 303 -8.78 5.40 5.99
CA PHE A 303 -9.70 4.73 5.07
C PHE A 303 -9.34 3.26 4.90
N HIS A 304 -10.24 2.37 5.30
CA HIS A 304 -10.08 0.92 5.11
C HIS A 304 -10.89 0.46 3.89
N PRO A 305 -10.35 -0.44 3.04
CA PRO A 305 -11.05 -0.90 1.82
C PRO A 305 -12.41 -1.56 2.09
N VAL A 306 -12.61 -2.15 3.27
CA VAL A 306 -13.85 -2.84 3.67
C VAL A 306 -14.86 -1.91 4.33
N MET A 307 -14.46 -0.68 4.72
CA MET A 307 -15.41 0.25 5.33
C MET A 307 -16.47 0.71 4.33
N GLU A 308 -17.72 0.69 4.77
CA GLU A 308 -18.82 1.30 4.00
C GLU A 308 -18.53 2.78 3.80
N LYS A 309 -18.63 3.24 2.55
CA LYS A 309 -18.41 4.65 2.19
C LYS A 309 -19.30 5.60 3.02
N SER A 310 -20.50 5.16 3.38
CA SER A 310 -21.43 5.90 4.25
C SER A 310 -20.91 6.14 5.66
N LYS A 311 -20.16 5.21 6.23
CA LYS A 311 -19.57 5.37 7.59
C LYS A 311 -18.42 6.37 7.61
N ILE A 312 -17.65 6.44 6.53
CA ILE A 312 -16.55 7.40 6.41
C ILE A 312 -17.04 8.86 6.50
N TYR A 313 -18.23 9.15 5.94
CA TYR A 313 -18.82 10.49 5.99
C TYR A 313 -19.52 10.83 7.32
N SER A 314 -19.85 9.81 8.13
CA SER A 314 -20.53 9.99 9.41
C SER A 314 -19.60 10.16 10.61
N VAL A 315 -18.31 9.77 10.47
CA VAL A 315 -17.32 9.93 11.54
C VAL A 315 -16.79 11.36 11.50
N SER A 316 -17.38 12.20 12.34
CA SER A 316 -17.01 13.61 12.50
C SER A 316 -15.86 13.82 13.49
N ASP A 317 -15.43 12.77 14.19
CA ASP A 317 -14.37 12.85 15.20
C ASP A 317 -13.01 12.54 14.60
N MET A 318 -12.15 13.58 14.49
CA MET A 318 -10.77 13.44 14.02
C MET A 318 -9.94 12.50 14.91
N ASN A 319 -10.26 12.39 16.19
CA ASN A 319 -9.53 11.54 17.14
C ASN A 319 -9.80 10.06 16.85
N GLU A 320 -11.05 9.68 16.51
CA GLU A 320 -11.38 8.30 16.14
C GLU A 320 -10.68 7.88 14.84
N LEU A 321 -10.67 8.77 13.84
CA LEU A 321 -9.95 8.53 12.59
C LEU A 321 -8.44 8.41 12.80
N GLN A 322 -7.88 9.25 13.66
CA GLN A 322 -6.46 9.18 14.01
C GLN A 322 -6.11 7.88 14.73
N HIS A 323 -6.96 7.45 15.66
CA HIS A 323 -6.80 6.18 16.39
C HIS A 323 -6.89 4.98 15.43
N SER A 324 -7.87 4.96 14.55
CA SER A 324 -7.99 3.92 13.51
C SER A 324 -6.77 3.85 12.59
N ALA A 325 -6.22 5.01 12.19
CA ALA A 325 -5.00 5.05 11.39
C ALA A 325 -3.78 4.52 12.17
N LEU A 326 -3.70 4.81 13.48
CA LEU A 326 -2.65 4.31 14.36
C LEU A 326 -2.73 2.79 14.54
N GLU A 327 -3.91 2.25 14.83
CA GLU A 327 -4.13 0.80 14.95
C GLU A 327 -3.71 0.05 13.68
N ARG A 328 -4.07 0.59 12.51
CA ARG A 328 -3.67 0.02 11.23
C ARG A 328 -2.15 0.02 11.04
N TYR A 329 -1.49 1.10 11.45
CA TYR A 329 -0.03 1.20 11.40
C TYR A 329 0.62 0.20 12.36
N GLU A 330 0.18 0.11 13.60
CA GLU A 330 0.71 -0.79 14.62
C GLU A 330 0.49 -2.27 14.23
N LYS A 331 -0.63 -2.60 13.59
CA LYS A 331 -0.87 -3.95 13.06
C LYS A 331 0.17 -4.36 11.99
N VAL A 332 0.62 -3.42 11.17
CA VAL A 332 1.63 -3.66 10.13
C VAL A 332 3.05 -3.61 10.68
N CYS A 333 3.30 -2.74 11.65
CA CYS A 333 4.63 -2.48 12.19
C CYS A 333 4.58 -2.34 13.73
N PRO A 334 4.35 -3.43 14.49
CA PRO A 334 4.16 -3.39 15.94
C PRO A 334 5.39 -2.86 16.68
N ASP A 335 6.61 -3.17 16.19
CA ASP A 335 7.86 -2.75 16.82
C ASP A 335 8.35 -1.36 16.37
N ALA A 336 7.57 -0.64 15.55
CA ALA A 336 7.98 0.61 14.89
C ALA A 336 9.30 0.48 14.09
N ILE A 337 9.70 -0.75 13.73
CA ILE A 337 10.88 -1.05 12.92
C ILE A 337 10.44 -1.29 11.49
N GLU A 338 10.48 -0.24 10.69
CA GLU A 338 10.08 -0.31 9.29
C GLU A 338 11.09 -1.09 8.45
N SER A 339 10.58 -1.89 7.55
CA SER A 339 11.36 -2.56 6.51
C SER A 339 11.14 -1.84 5.17
N PHE A 340 12.19 -1.77 4.37
CA PHE A 340 12.07 -1.13 3.06
C PHE A 340 12.89 -1.84 2.00
N VAL A 341 12.47 -1.70 0.75
CA VAL A 341 13.17 -2.24 -0.41
C VAL A 341 13.55 -1.08 -1.33
N SER A 342 14.75 -1.12 -1.83
CA SER A 342 15.28 -0.18 -2.82
C SER A 342 15.54 -0.89 -4.15
N CYS A 343 15.33 -0.20 -5.25
CA CYS A 343 15.64 -0.69 -6.59
C CYS A 343 16.63 0.24 -7.32
N SER A 344 17.44 -0.33 -8.19
CA SER A 344 18.57 0.38 -8.78
C SER A 344 18.80 0.04 -10.25
N ASP A 345 19.58 0.91 -10.89
CA ASP A 345 20.18 0.71 -12.21
C ASP A 345 21.25 -0.41 -12.22
N ASP A 346 21.67 -0.92 -11.06
CA ASP A 346 22.57 -2.09 -10.96
C ASP A 346 21.84 -3.44 -11.15
N PHE A 347 20.56 -3.40 -11.56
CA PHE A 347 19.67 -4.54 -11.81
C PHE A 347 19.30 -5.34 -10.56
N THR A 348 19.60 -4.80 -9.39
CA THR A 348 19.33 -5.46 -8.10
C THR A 348 18.38 -4.66 -7.24
N LEU A 349 17.76 -5.38 -6.30
CA LEU A 349 17.03 -4.79 -5.20
C LEU A 349 17.72 -5.18 -3.89
N TYR A 350 17.58 -4.35 -2.89
CA TYR A 350 18.04 -4.66 -1.53
C TYR A 350 16.90 -4.53 -0.55
N LEU A 351 16.81 -5.50 0.34
CA LEU A 351 15.90 -5.49 1.48
C LEU A 351 16.64 -4.99 2.71
N TRP A 352 16.05 -4.00 3.39
CA TRP A 352 16.62 -3.31 4.54
C TRP A 352 15.65 -3.30 5.71
N LYS A 353 16.22 -3.13 6.92
CA LYS A 353 15.48 -2.75 8.12
C LYS A 353 16.01 -1.45 8.70
N SER A 354 15.12 -0.60 9.22
CA SER A 354 15.47 0.71 9.77
C SER A 354 16.43 0.65 10.96
N ASN A 355 16.40 -0.43 11.74
CA ASN A 355 17.28 -0.61 12.92
C ASN A 355 18.68 -1.13 12.56
N GLN A 356 18.91 -1.69 11.35
CA GLN A 356 20.20 -2.26 10.93
C GLN A 356 20.89 -1.34 9.92
N LYS A 357 22.25 -1.39 9.86
CA LYS A 357 23.03 -0.68 8.84
C LYS A 357 23.25 -1.52 7.57
N GLN A 358 23.28 -2.83 7.72
CA GLN A 358 23.48 -3.76 6.62
C GLN A 358 22.13 -4.18 6.03
N PHE A 359 22.13 -4.52 4.75
CA PHE A 359 20.96 -5.10 4.10
C PHE A 359 20.69 -6.52 4.64
N ILE A 360 19.44 -6.91 4.65
CA ILE A 360 19.06 -8.29 5.00
C ILE A 360 19.44 -9.21 3.86
N THR A 361 19.02 -8.85 2.65
CA THR A 361 19.21 -9.67 1.46
C THR A 361 19.41 -8.79 0.24
N ARG A 362 20.31 -9.22 -0.63
CA ARG A 362 20.46 -8.71 -1.99
C ARG A 362 19.63 -9.57 -2.93
N MET A 363 18.60 -8.99 -3.53
CA MET A 363 17.67 -9.65 -4.41
C MET A 363 18.14 -9.49 -5.87
N THR A 364 18.65 -10.58 -6.43
CA THR A 364 19.27 -10.60 -7.77
C THR A 364 18.40 -11.37 -8.76
N GLY A 365 18.54 -11.05 -10.05
CA GLY A 365 17.87 -11.82 -11.10
C GLY A 365 17.36 -10.97 -12.27
N HIS A 366 16.98 -9.70 -12.06
CA HIS A 366 16.70 -8.81 -13.17
C HIS A 366 17.91 -8.66 -14.07
N GLN A 367 17.68 -8.50 -15.39
CA GLN A 367 18.73 -8.40 -16.41
C GLN A 367 18.87 -6.98 -16.98
N ASN A 368 18.09 -6.05 -16.45
CA ASN A 368 18.11 -4.65 -16.83
C ASN A 368 17.66 -3.79 -15.64
N VAL A 369 17.68 -2.47 -15.82
CA VAL A 369 17.29 -1.47 -14.82
C VAL A 369 15.98 -1.83 -14.15
N VAL A 370 15.94 -1.76 -12.81
CA VAL A 370 14.72 -1.87 -12.02
C VAL A 370 14.22 -0.46 -11.75
N ASN A 371 13.05 -0.13 -12.32
CA ASN A 371 12.51 1.21 -12.28
C ASN A 371 11.57 1.46 -11.10
N ASP A 372 10.71 0.50 -10.78
CA ASP A 372 9.71 0.65 -9.72
C ASP A 372 9.67 -0.57 -8.81
N VAL A 373 9.33 -0.33 -7.55
CA VAL A 373 9.17 -1.36 -6.51
C VAL A 373 8.03 -0.98 -5.57
N LYS A 374 7.20 -1.95 -5.21
CA LYS A 374 6.06 -1.76 -4.31
C LYS A 374 5.88 -2.95 -3.38
N TYR A 375 5.61 -2.68 -2.10
CA TYR A 375 5.11 -3.69 -1.16
C TYR A 375 3.64 -4.00 -1.40
N SER A 376 3.25 -5.25 -1.17
CA SER A 376 1.84 -5.63 -1.10
C SER A 376 1.17 -5.03 0.15
N PRO A 377 -0.13 -4.72 0.11
CA PRO A 377 -0.87 -4.20 1.27
C PRO A 377 -0.81 -5.07 2.52
N ASP A 378 -0.73 -6.41 2.37
CA ASP A 378 -0.57 -7.39 3.45
C ASP A 378 0.88 -7.59 3.91
N VAL A 379 1.83 -6.84 3.32
CA VAL A 379 3.27 -6.85 3.66
C VAL A 379 3.97 -8.21 3.43
N LYS A 380 3.32 -9.17 2.76
CA LYS A 380 3.91 -10.49 2.52
C LYS A 380 4.82 -10.54 1.31
N TYR A 381 4.58 -9.66 0.34
CA TYR A 381 5.24 -9.68 -0.96
C TYR A 381 5.78 -8.32 -1.38
N VAL A 382 6.75 -8.37 -2.27
CA VAL A 382 7.28 -7.20 -2.98
C VAL A 382 7.21 -7.47 -4.47
N ALA A 383 6.70 -6.51 -5.24
CA ALA A 383 6.69 -6.53 -6.70
C ALA A 383 7.71 -5.54 -7.25
N SER A 384 8.46 -5.92 -8.25
CA SER A 384 9.43 -5.06 -8.94
C SER A 384 9.18 -5.02 -10.45
N ALA A 385 9.24 -3.83 -11.03
CA ALA A 385 9.13 -3.59 -12.47
C ALA A 385 10.50 -3.26 -13.08
N SER A 386 10.82 -3.90 -14.19
CA SER A 386 12.12 -3.72 -14.83
C SER A 386 12.03 -3.51 -16.33
N PHE A 387 13.06 -2.86 -16.86
CA PHE A 387 13.27 -2.70 -18.30
C PHE A 387 13.63 -4.03 -18.98
N ASP A 388 13.87 -5.11 -18.21
CA ASP A 388 14.02 -6.48 -18.74
C ASP A 388 12.69 -7.09 -19.21
N LYS A 389 11.60 -6.31 -19.27
CA LYS A 389 10.25 -6.70 -19.73
C LYS A 389 9.52 -7.63 -18.77
N SER A 390 10.02 -7.79 -17.56
CA SER A 390 9.41 -8.65 -16.54
C SER A 390 8.99 -7.89 -15.30
N VAL A 391 7.96 -8.39 -14.64
CA VAL A 391 7.63 -8.07 -13.25
C VAL A 391 8.05 -9.26 -12.41
N ARG A 392 8.73 -9.03 -11.30
CA ARG A 392 9.15 -10.09 -10.39
C ARG A 392 8.49 -9.97 -9.04
N LEU A 393 8.19 -11.11 -8.48
CA LEU A 393 7.59 -11.26 -7.16
C LEU A 393 8.61 -11.84 -6.19
N TRP A 394 8.71 -11.22 -5.02
CA TRP A 394 9.64 -11.57 -3.97
C TRP A 394 8.89 -11.69 -2.64
N ARG A 395 9.42 -12.54 -1.75
CA ARG A 395 8.91 -12.61 -0.38
C ARG A 395 9.46 -11.43 0.43
N ALA A 396 8.60 -10.74 1.15
CA ALA A 396 9.00 -9.52 1.88
C ALA A 396 9.82 -9.80 3.14
N SER A 397 9.71 -10.99 3.75
CA SER A 397 10.41 -11.34 4.99
C SER A 397 11.91 -11.54 4.82
N ASP A 398 12.32 -12.18 3.73
CA ASP A 398 13.68 -12.64 3.48
C ASP A 398 14.23 -12.25 2.10
N GLY A 399 13.41 -11.61 1.26
CA GLY A 399 13.78 -11.23 -0.10
C GLY A 399 13.90 -12.43 -1.07
N ALA A 400 13.37 -13.60 -0.72
CA ALA A 400 13.44 -14.78 -1.58
C ALA A 400 12.60 -14.58 -2.87
N PHE A 401 13.17 -15.00 -3.99
CA PHE A 401 12.48 -14.99 -5.28
C PHE A 401 11.33 -15.99 -5.30
N ILE A 402 10.15 -15.55 -5.77
CA ILE A 402 8.95 -16.40 -5.88
C ILE A 402 8.68 -16.76 -7.34
N CYS A 403 8.50 -15.75 -8.20
CA CYS A 403 8.24 -15.95 -9.62
C CYS A 403 8.57 -14.70 -10.44
N ALA A 404 8.70 -14.90 -11.75
CA ALA A 404 8.82 -13.82 -12.73
C ALA A 404 7.62 -13.88 -13.68
N PHE A 405 6.88 -12.80 -13.73
CA PHE A 405 5.80 -12.59 -14.68
C PHE A 405 6.37 -12.07 -15.99
N ARG A 406 6.26 -12.89 -17.03
CA ARG A 406 6.73 -12.58 -18.39
C ARG A 406 5.56 -12.51 -19.34
N GLY A 407 5.55 -11.51 -20.22
CA GLY A 407 4.46 -11.30 -21.16
C GLY A 407 4.48 -9.93 -21.82
N HIS A 408 5.08 -8.94 -21.16
CA HIS A 408 5.35 -7.66 -21.80
C HIS A 408 6.42 -7.79 -22.89
N VAL A 409 6.22 -7.09 -24.00
CA VAL A 409 7.14 -7.11 -25.14
C VAL A 409 8.23 -6.05 -25.01
N GLN A 410 7.98 -5.00 -24.21
CA GLN A 410 8.91 -3.93 -23.94
C GLN A 410 9.06 -3.65 -22.43
N ALA A 411 9.84 -2.62 -22.10
CA ALA A 411 10.14 -2.23 -20.71
C ALA A 411 8.89 -2.00 -19.88
N VAL A 412 8.89 -2.49 -18.63
CA VAL A 412 7.85 -2.21 -17.65
C VAL A 412 8.27 -1.02 -16.80
N TYR A 413 7.43 0.01 -16.77
CA TYR A 413 7.74 1.26 -16.08
C TYR A 413 7.26 1.29 -14.64
N THR A 414 6.08 0.75 -14.37
CA THR A 414 5.44 0.87 -13.06
C THR A 414 4.59 -0.36 -12.73
N VAL A 415 4.40 -0.57 -11.43
CA VAL A 415 3.53 -1.61 -10.89
C VAL A 415 2.63 -1.05 -9.79
N ALA A 416 1.42 -1.62 -9.66
CA ALA A 416 0.53 -1.32 -8.55
C ALA A 416 -0.15 -2.60 -8.05
N TRP A 417 -0.44 -2.63 -6.75
CA TRP A 417 -1.08 -3.74 -6.07
C TRP A 417 -2.58 -3.52 -5.90
N SER A 418 -3.36 -4.60 -6.00
CA SER A 418 -4.74 -4.61 -5.53
C SER A 418 -4.80 -4.53 -3.99
N ALA A 419 -5.86 -3.97 -3.46
CA ALA A 419 -6.03 -3.77 -2.03
C ALA A 419 -6.03 -5.07 -1.20
N ASP A 420 -6.37 -6.21 -1.83
CA ASP A 420 -6.36 -7.55 -1.22
C ASP A 420 -5.05 -8.31 -1.42
N SER A 421 -4.01 -7.69 -1.99
CA SER A 421 -2.69 -8.29 -2.26
C SER A 421 -2.69 -9.51 -3.19
N ARG A 422 -3.78 -9.76 -3.94
CA ARG A 422 -3.91 -10.95 -4.80
C ARG A 422 -3.52 -10.70 -6.26
N LEU A 423 -3.61 -9.45 -6.68
CA LEU A 423 -3.38 -9.03 -8.05
C LEU A 423 -2.34 -7.93 -8.12
N ILE A 424 -1.57 -7.94 -9.21
CA ILE A 424 -0.63 -6.89 -9.56
C ILE A 424 -1.01 -6.39 -10.94
N VAL A 425 -1.02 -5.08 -11.14
CA VAL A 425 -1.12 -4.47 -12.47
C VAL A 425 0.22 -3.84 -12.84
N SER A 426 0.62 -3.99 -14.09
CA SER A 426 1.85 -3.39 -14.63
C SER A 426 1.57 -2.56 -15.87
N GLY A 427 2.22 -1.41 -15.97
CA GLY A 427 2.18 -0.53 -17.13
C GLY A 427 3.51 -0.55 -17.86
N SER A 428 3.44 -0.66 -19.19
CA SER A 428 4.62 -0.88 -20.02
C SER A 428 4.70 0.08 -21.20
N LYS A 429 5.92 0.16 -21.72
CA LYS A 429 6.24 0.83 -22.99
C LYS A 429 5.55 0.18 -24.19
N ASP A 430 5.06 -1.06 -24.09
CA ASP A 430 4.34 -1.75 -25.15
C ASP A 430 2.88 -1.30 -25.31
N SER A 431 2.49 -0.19 -24.69
CA SER A 431 1.14 0.38 -24.69
C SER A 431 0.05 -0.49 -24.03
N THR A 432 0.43 -1.57 -23.36
CA THR A 432 -0.51 -2.46 -22.68
C THR A 432 -0.36 -2.40 -21.16
N LEU A 433 -1.45 -2.70 -20.48
CA LEU A 433 -1.41 -3.09 -19.07
C LEU A 433 -1.65 -4.59 -18.97
N LYS A 434 -1.03 -5.19 -17.97
CA LYS A 434 -1.24 -6.61 -17.67
C LYS A 434 -1.55 -6.79 -16.19
N VAL A 435 -2.56 -7.62 -15.92
CA VAL A 435 -2.96 -7.99 -14.56
C VAL A 435 -2.44 -9.40 -14.28
N TRP A 436 -1.73 -9.56 -13.18
CA TRP A 436 -1.08 -10.80 -12.78
C TRP A 436 -1.71 -11.36 -11.53
N SER A 437 -2.00 -12.66 -11.51
CA SER A 437 -2.46 -13.37 -10.32
C SER A 437 -1.25 -13.85 -9.51
N VAL A 438 -1.18 -13.41 -8.25
CA VAL A 438 -0.11 -13.80 -7.32
C VAL A 438 -0.23 -15.29 -6.96
N LYS A 439 -1.45 -15.77 -6.74
CA LYS A 439 -1.73 -17.17 -6.39
C LYS A 439 -1.37 -18.13 -7.53
N GLU A 440 -1.86 -17.84 -8.73
CA GLU A 440 -1.64 -18.69 -9.90
C GLU A 440 -0.27 -18.50 -10.54
N LYS A 441 0.43 -17.40 -10.18
CA LYS A 441 1.71 -17.00 -10.77
C LYS A 441 1.66 -16.87 -12.30
N LYS A 442 0.52 -16.40 -12.80
CA LYS A 442 0.21 -16.30 -14.23
C LYS A 442 -0.42 -14.96 -14.58
N LEU A 443 -0.47 -14.67 -15.87
CA LEU A 443 -1.26 -13.57 -16.42
C LEU A 443 -2.74 -13.87 -16.16
N ALA A 444 -3.42 -12.98 -15.45
CA ALA A 444 -4.86 -13.05 -15.21
C ALA A 444 -5.63 -12.38 -16.35
N GLN A 445 -5.19 -11.20 -16.80
CA GLN A 445 -5.85 -10.43 -17.84
C GLN A 445 -4.86 -9.53 -18.58
N GLU A 446 -5.04 -9.40 -19.88
CA GLU A 446 -4.39 -8.39 -20.70
C GLU A 446 -5.37 -7.25 -20.98
N LEU A 447 -4.92 -6.01 -20.80
CA LEU A 447 -5.73 -4.81 -20.97
C LEU A 447 -5.12 -3.94 -22.08
N PRO A 448 -5.43 -4.24 -23.35
CA PRO A 448 -5.02 -3.43 -24.47
C PRO A 448 -5.88 -2.17 -24.58
N GLY A 449 -5.35 -1.08 -25.08
CA GLY A 449 -6.19 0.09 -25.33
C GLY A 449 -5.48 1.43 -25.34
N HIS A 450 -4.30 1.58 -24.75
CA HIS A 450 -3.49 2.77 -24.96
C HIS A 450 -2.86 2.76 -26.34
N ALA A 451 -2.70 3.95 -26.93
CA ALA A 451 -2.08 4.10 -28.25
C ALA A 451 -0.55 4.25 -28.19
N ASP A 452 -0.01 4.56 -27.00
CA ASP A 452 1.43 4.78 -26.79
C ASP A 452 1.83 4.31 -25.37
N GLU A 453 3.07 4.56 -24.96
CA GLU A 453 3.67 4.13 -23.70
C GLU A 453 2.83 4.52 -22.47
N VAL A 454 2.68 3.60 -21.51
CA VAL A 454 1.97 3.81 -20.24
C VAL A 454 2.99 4.15 -19.16
N PHE A 455 2.93 5.39 -18.64
CA PHE A 455 3.89 5.88 -17.64
C PHE A 455 3.40 5.71 -16.21
N GLY A 456 2.13 5.91 -15.97
CA GLY A 456 1.55 5.83 -14.64
C GLY A 456 0.42 4.81 -14.56
N VAL A 457 0.44 4.01 -13.49
CA VAL A 457 -0.63 3.07 -13.16
C VAL A 457 -0.84 3.10 -11.66
N ASP A 458 -2.08 3.11 -11.24
CA ASP A 458 -2.44 3.00 -9.84
C ASP A 458 -3.70 2.15 -9.69
N TRP A 459 -3.85 1.49 -8.53
CA TRP A 459 -5.04 0.75 -8.15
C TRP A 459 -5.79 1.52 -7.06
N ALA A 460 -7.10 1.65 -7.24
CA ALA A 460 -7.95 2.30 -6.25
C ALA A 460 -7.88 1.54 -4.91
N PRO A 461 -7.76 2.25 -3.78
CA PRO A 461 -7.68 1.61 -2.46
C PRO A 461 -8.88 0.71 -2.11
N ASP A 462 -10.05 0.96 -2.68
CA ASP A 462 -11.24 0.10 -2.54
C ASP A 462 -11.22 -1.14 -3.45
N GLY A 463 -10.18 -1.31 -4.25
CA GLY A 463 -10.01 -2.44 -5.15
C GLY A 463 -10.90 -2.44 -6.40
N SER A 464 -11.81 -1.49 -6.56
CA SER A 464 -12.83 -1.50 -7.60
C SER A 464 -12.31 -1.19 -9.01
N ARG A 465 -11.25 -0.38 -9.11
CA ARG A 465 -10.79 0.19 -10.39
C ARG A 465 -9.28 0.31 -10.47
N VAL A 466 -8.78 0.30 -11.70
CA VAL A 466 -7.40 0.65 -12.04
C VAL A 466 -7.42 1.91 -12.90
N GLY A 467 -6.55 2.85 -12.61
CA GLY A 467 -6.29 4.03 -13.43
C GLY A 467 -4.98 3.87 -14.19
N SER A 468 -4.95 4.29 -15.43
CA SER A 468 -3.73 4.32 -16.23
C SER A 468 -3.64 5.60 -17.07
N GLY A 469 -2.41 6.08 -17.24
CA GLY A 469 -2.12 7.26 -18.05
C GLY A 469 -0.76 7.11 -18.74
N GLY A 470 -0.66 7.69 -19.91
CA GLY A 470 0.52 7.52 -20.72
C GLY A 470 0.79 8.66 -21.70
N LYS A 471 1.65 8.39 -22.65
CA LYS A 471 2.08 9.31 -23.67
C LYS A 471 0.98 9.63 -24.70
N ASP A 472 -0.03 8.79 -24.79
CA ASP A 472 -1.22 9.01 -25.63
C ASP A 472 -2.16 10.12 -25.11
N LYS A 473 -1.79 10.82 -24.00
CA LYS A 473 -2.52 11.96 -23.43
C LYS A 473 -3.89 11.61 -22.85
N VAL A 474 -4.22 10.34 -22.79
CA VAL A 474 -5.53 9.83 -22.34
C VAL A 474 -5.36 9.13 -21.01
N LEU A 475 -6.30 9.42 -20.10
CA LEU A 475 -6.44 8.67 -18.87
C LEU A 475 -7.51 7.62 -19.08
N LYS A 476 -7.24 6.39 -18.68
CA LYS A 476 -8.17 5.28 -18.79
C LYS A 476 -8.50 4.69 -17.42
N LEU A 477 -9.77 4.38 -17.23
CA LEU A 477 -10.27 3.63 -16.09
C LEU A 477 -10.64 2.22 -16.54
N TRP A 478 -10.28 1.25 -15.72
CA TRP A 478 -10.51 -0.16 -15.93
C TRP A 478 -11.28 -0.73 -14.75
N SER A 479 -12.30 -1.53 -15.01
CA SER A 479 -13.05 -2.27 -14.00
C SER A 479 -13.29 -3.72 -14.44
N TYR A 480 -13.91 -4.51 -13.59
CA TYR A 480 -14.32 -5.88 -13.91
C TYR A 480 -15.61 -5.94 -14.71
#